data_cc46f8e8372b81180f04565edfcebc44
#
_entry.id   cc46f8e8372b81180f04565edfcebc44
#
_cell.length_a   1.000
_cell.length_b   1.000
_cell.length_c   1.000
_cell.angle_alpha   90.00
_cell.angle_beta   90.00
_cell.angle_gamma   90.00
#
_symmetry.space_group_name_H-M   'P 1'
#
loop_
_entity.id
_entity.type
_entity.pdbx_description
1 polymer ?
#
loop_
_entity_poly.entity_id
_entity_poly.type
_entity_poly.pdbx_seq_one_letter_code
_entity_poly.pdbx_strand_id
1 'polypeptide(L)'
;MKRRLRHRVRVIGILFAFAVAIGPTTFPMPDGKNEARVTQAIHDVQLLAPNAEPRPASINGNIRPGIAVRTGSDSRVEFRFTDRTLARLGANSVLSFGEGGFDFANGSILLYLPKSSGGARIDTAVATAAGTSFTAMAEYHPKSWIKFIILEGHSSISLKHHPGEARSLRAGQMIIVRAGATKLREPQDIDLSKLIKTSLLIAKFPPLPNLNLILRESENQQNLPSTSHLIDLTGLNARDQRAAAQPPTTTRTIPARPRP
;
A
#
# COMPACT_ATOMS: atom_id res chain seq x y z
N MET A 1 82.52 15.81 35.87
CA MET A 1 81.10 15.85 36.40
C MET A 1 80.19 16.25 35.26
N LYS A 2 79.45 15.30 34.64
CA LYS A 2 78.52 15.51 33.52
C LYS A 2 77.11 15.40 34.04
N ARG A 3 76.35 16.52 34.13
CA ARG A 3 74.92 16.56 34.45
C ARG A 3 74.13 16.24 33.19
N ARG A 4 73.37 15.16 33.20
CA ARG A 4 72.39 14.81 32.15
C ARG A 4 71.07 15.52 32.43
N LEU A 5 70.64 16.38 31.50
CA LEU A 5 69.37 17.04 31.49
C LEU A 5 68.33 16.07 30.88
N ARG A 6 67.27 15.69 31.64
CA ARG A 6 66.17 14.87 31.18
C ARG A 6 65.03 15.80 30.70
N HIS A 7 64.79 15.85 29.38
CA HIS A 7 63.62 16.50 28.82
C HIS A 7 62.40 15.57 28.98
N ARG A 8 61.40 16.05 29.69
CA ARG A 8 60.07 15.41 29.75
C ARG A 8 59.23 15.99 28.60
N VAL A 9 58.96 15.19 27.59
CA VAL A 9 58.00 15.50 26.54
C VAL A 9 56.60 15.20 27.07
N ARG A 10 55.76 16.25 27.21
CA ARG A 10 54.33 16.13 27.51
C ARG A 10 53.61 15.98 26.17
N VAL A 11 53.07 14.79 25.92
CA VAL A 11 52.16 14.52 24.80
C VAL A 11 50.77 14.98 25.24
N ILE A 12 50.31 16.10 24.66
CA ILE A 12 48.91 16.55 24.81
C ILE A 12 48.10 15.83 23.76
N GLY A 13 47.32 14.82 24.18
CA GLY A 13 46.36 14.15 23.32
C GLY A 13 45.12 15.03 23.12
N ILE A 14 44.93 15.54 21.91
CA ILE A 14 43.71 16.24 21.51
C ILE A 14 42.69 15.17 21.07
N LEU A 15 41.68 14.90 21.91
CA LEU A 15 40.53 14.10 21.58
C LEU A 15 39.57 14.93 20.71
N PHE A 16 39.57 14.67 19.40
CA PHE A 16 38.54 15.20 18.50
C PHE A 16 37.26 14.32 18.65
N ALA A 17 36.27 14.85 19.37
CA ALA A 17 34.94 14.26 19.40
C ALA A 17 34.22 14.65 18.12
N PHE A 18 34.08 13.70 17.17
CA PHE A 18 33.24 13.84 16.00
C PHE A 18 31.77 13.60 16.42
N ALA A 19 31.03 14.67 16.67
CA ALA A 19 29.58 14.61 16.83
C ALA A 19 28.92 14.46 15.44
N VAL A 20 28.55 13.26 15.05
CA VAL A 20 27.70 13.03 13.87
C VAL A 20 26.30 13.47 14.21
N ALA A 21 25.91 14.65 13.76
CA ALA A 21 24.53 15.13 13.81
C ALA A 21 23.71 14.35 12.78
N ILE A 22 22.98 13.32 13.24
CA ILE A 22 21.95 12.65 12.43
C ILE A 22 20.72 13.56 12.41
N GLY A 23 20.71 14.51 11.46
CA GLY A 23 19.51 15.28 11.16
C GLY A 23 18.45 14.38 10.49
N PRO A 24 17.15 14.68 10.64
CA PRO A 24 16.11 13.98 9.92
C PRO A 24 16.32 14.18 8.42
N THR A 25 16.65 13.11 7.70
CA THR A 25 16.75 13.12 6.24
C THR A 25 15.33 13.22 5.67
N THR A 26 14.86 14.42 5.45
CA THR A 26 13.68 14.67 4.61
C THR A 26 14.10 14.39 3.17
N PHE A 27 13.68 13.26 2.63
CA PHE A 27 13.83 12.99 1.21
C PHE A 27 12.91 13.95 0.45
N PRO A 28 13.43 14.77 -0.47
CA PRO A 28 12.57 15.59 -1.32
C PRO A 28 11.73 14.65 -2.19
N MET A 29 10.42 14.79 -2.13
CA MET A 29 9.53 14.07 -3.03
C MET A 29 9.59 14.72 -4.41
N PRO A 30 9.73 13.94 -5.49
CA PRO A 30 9.74 14.50 -6.84
C PRO A 30 8.38 15.12 -7.19
N ASP A 31 8.41 16.28 -7.85
CA ASP A 31 7.26 17.10 -8.24
C ASP A 31 6.25 16.39 -9.19
N GLY A 32 6.52 15.16 -9.59
CA GLY A 32 5.78 14.45 -10.64
C GLY A 32 4.36 13.99 -10.30
N LYS A 33 3.90 14.08 -9.05
CA LYS A 33 2.56 13.65 -8.60
C LYS A 33 1.54 14.78 -8.49
N ASN A 34 1.86 15.92 -9.00
CA ASN A 34 1.04 17.12 -8.85
C ASN A 34 -0.18 17.15 -9.77
N GLU A 35 -0.25 16.32 -10.81
CA GLU A 35 -1.37 16.26 -11.73
C GLU A 35 -1.53 14.86 -12.31
N ALA A 36 -2.79 14.42 -12.45
CA ALA A 36 -3.15 13.20 -13.13
C ALA A 36 -4.10 13.47 -14.28
N ARG A 37 -4.04 12.67 -15.35
CA ARG A 37 -4.95 12.72 -16.49
C ARG A 37 -5.80 11.46 -16.52
N VAL A 38 -7.11 11.61 -16.65
CA VAL A 38 -8.06 10.50 -16.85
C VAL A 38 -7.80 9.87 -18.21
N THR A 39 -7.44 8.59 -18.24
CA THR A 39 -7.21 7.81 -19.47
C THR A 39 -8.40 6.95 -19.83
N GLN A 40 -9.17 6.49 -18.84
CA GLN A 40 -10.44 5.79 -19.04
C GLN A 40 -11.43 6.15 -17.92
N ALA A 41 -12.71 6.24 -18.26
CA ALA A 41 -13.81 6.37 -17.31
C ALA A 41 -14.96 5.49 -17.82
N ILE A 42 -15.49 4.62 -16.96
CA ILE A 42 -16.54 3.66 -17.25
C ILE A 42 -17.67 3.91 -16.26
N HIS A 43 -18.85 4.22 -16.80
CA HIS A 43 -20.08 4.56 -16.07
C HIS A 43 -19.91 5.81 -15.19
N ASP A 44 -20.39 5.80 -13.95
CA ASP A 44 -20.43 6.95 -13.03
C ASP A 44 -19.07 7.15 -12.35
N VAL A 45 -18.31 8.12 -12.85
CA VAL A 45 -17.05 8.57 -12.25
C VAL A 45 -17.13 10.07 -12.01
N GLN A 46 -16.91 10.48 -10.78
CA GLN A 46 -17.06 11.88 -10.36
C GLN A 46 -15.78 12.42 -9.72
N LEU A 47 -15.52 13.69 -9.95
CA LEU A 47 -14.46 14.47 -9.32
C LEU A 47 -15.10 15.34 -8.23
N LEU A 48 -14.58 15.19 -7.01
CA LEU A 48 -15.05 15.88 -5.82
C LEU A 48 -13.99 16.91 -5.41
N ALA A 49 -14.18 18.15 -5.81
CA ALA A 49 -13.32 19.25 -5.37
C ALA A 49 -13.82 19.81 -4.03
N PRO A 50 -12.93 20.30 -3.15
CA PRO A 50 -13.34 20.98 -1.94
C PRO A 50 -14.26 22.19 -2.26
N ASN A 51 -15.36 22.32 -1.53
CA ASN A 51 -16.32 23.44 -1.66
C ASN A 51 -16.92 23.63 -3.06
N ALA A 52 -17.02 22.58 -3.86
CA ALA A 52 -17.64 22.60 -5.17
C ALA A 52 -18.57 21.39 -5.38
N GLU A 53 -19.56 21.56 -6.26
CA GLU A 53 -20.43 20.44 -6.63
C GLU A 53 -19.64 19.33 -7.34
N PRO A 54 -20.01 18.04 -7.10
CA PRO A 54 -19.44 16.93 -7.82
C PRO A 54 -19.62 17.12 -9.34
N ARG A 55 -18.56 16.83 -10.10
CA ARG A 55 -18.62 16.90 -11.56
C ARG A 55 -18.17 15.60 -12.20
N PRO A 56 -18.73 15.18 -13.34
CA PRO A 56 -18.30 14.01 -14.06
C PRO A 56 -16.83 14.09 -14.45
N ALA A 57 -16.10 12.97 -14.37
CA ALA A 57 -14.75 12.85 -14.89
C ALA A 57 -14.82 12.68 -16.42
N SER A 58 -14.10 13.51 -17.14
CA SER A 58 -13.99 13.42 -18.61
C SER A 58 -12.67 12.74 -19.00
N ILE A 59 -12.69 11.90 -20.04
CA ILE A 59 -11.46 11.36 -20.64
C ILE A 59 -10.58 12.53 -21.10
N ASN A 60 -9.28 12.42 -20.85
CA ASN A 60 -8.26 13.48 -21.01
C ASN A 60 -8.41 14.66 -20.04
N GLY A 61 -9.41 14.65 -19.15
CA GLY A 61 -9.53 15.65 -18.08
C GLY A 61 -8.41 15.53 -17.07
N ASN A 62 -7.94 16.67 -16.56
CA ASN A 62 -6.90 16.73 -15.54
C ASN A 62 -7.51 16.72 -14.15
N ILE A 63 -6.84 16.01 -13.23
CA ILE A 63 -7.16 15.93 -11.80
C ILE A 63 -5.99 16.55 -11.05
N ARG A 64 -6.26 17.58 -10.25
CA ARG A 64 -5.26 18.25 -9.42
C ARG A 64 -5.21 17.65 -8.01
N PRO A 65 -4.10 17.84 -7.27
CA PRO A 65 -4.01 17.47 -5.87
C PRO A 65 -5.19 18.00 -5.05
N GLY A 66 -5.64 17.23 -4.06
CA GLY A 66 -6.77 17.59 -3.21
C GLY A 66 -8.16 17.34 -3.81
N ILE A 67 -8.24 17.00 -5.12
CA ILE A 67 -9.51 16.56 -5.73
C ILE A 67 -9.64 15.04 -5.51
N ALA A 68 -10.75 14.61 -4.92
CA ALA A 68 -11.04 13.20 -4.80
C ALA A 68 -11.74 12.66 -6.06
N VAL A 69 -11.41 11.44 -6.43
CA VAL A 69 -12.08 10.67 -7.48
C VAL A 69 -13.00 9.67 -6.83
N ARG A 70 -14.29 9.67 -7.20
CA ARG A 70 -15.29 8.73 -6.73
C ARG A 70 -15.83 7.92 -7.89
N THR A 71 -15.95 6.61 -7.72
CA THR A 71 -16.63 5.70 -8.63
C THR A 71 -17.93 5.19 -8.02
N GLY A 72 -18.98 5.07 -8.82
CA GLY A 72 -20.25 4.47 -8.43
C GLY A 72 -20.22 2.93 -8.48
N SER A 73 -21.39 2.30 -8.32
CA SER A 73 -21.55 0.86 -8.54
C SER A 73 -21.24 0.52 -10.00
N ASP A 74 -20.58 -0.63 -10.21
CA ASP A 74 -20.13 -1.11 -11.55
C ASP A 74 -19.30 -0.10 -12.36
N SER A 75 -18.71 0.90 -11.70
CA SER A 75 -17.94 1.97 -12.32
C SER A 75 -16.44 1.74 -12.11
N ARG A 76 -15.64 2.25 -13.06
CA ARG A 76 -14.18 2.11 -13.02
C ARG A 76 -13.52 3.31 -13.68
N VAL A 77 -12.31 3.64 -13.23
CA VAL A 77 -11.52 4.72 -13.81
C VAL A 77 -10.05 4.34 -13.85
N GLU A 78 -9.35 4.75 -14.90
CA GLU A 78 -7.89 4.78 -14.97
C GLU A 78 -7.45 6.22 -15.12
N PHE A 79 -6.42 6.60 -14.38
CA PHE A 79 -5.73 7.86 -14.58
C PHE A 79 -4.22 7.70 -14.39
N ARG A 80 -3.49 8.54 -15.11
CA ARG A 80 -2.04 8.49 -15.19
C ARG A 80 -1.42 9.82 -14.79
N PHE A 81 -0.41 9.74 -13.96
CA PHE A 81 0.37 10.88 -13.49
C PHE A 81 1.51 11.23 -14.47
N THR A 82 2.04 12.43 -14.35
CA THR A 82 3.16 12.92 -15.14
C THR A 82 4.44 12.10 -14.94
N ASP A 83 4.66 11.55 -13.74
CA ASP A 83 5.75 10.63 -13.40
C ASP A 83 5.56 9.19 -13.90
N ARG A 84 4.53 8.94 -14.73
CA ARG A 84 4.10 7.64 -15.26
C ARG A 84 3.48 6.70 -14.23
N THR A 85 3.25 7.13 -13.00
CA THR A 85 2.41 6.40 -12.04
C THR A 85 1.03 6.21 -12.66
N LEU A 86 0.44 5.02 -12.50
CA LEU A 86 -0.88 4.70 -13.01
C LEU A 86 -1.74 4.20 -11.85
N ALA A 87 -2.95 4.76 -11.73
CA ALA A 87 -3.93 4.30 -10.76
C ALA A 87 -5.23 3.87 -11.47
N ARG A 88 -5.82 2.78 -11.00
CA ARG A 88 -7.13 2.28 -11.39
C ARG A 88 -8.00 2.11 -10.17
N LEU A 89 -9.21 2.63 -10.23
CA LEU A 89 -10.22 2.42 -9.20
C LEU A 89 -11.30 1.47 -9.70
N GLY A 90 -11.73 0.57 -8.82
CA GLY A 90 -12.89 -0.28 -9.04
C GLY A 90 -14.18 0.39 -8.62
N ALA A 91 -15.26 -0.39 -8.53
CA ALA A 91 -16.56 0.09 -8.12
C ALA A 91 -16.57 0.60 -6.66
N ASN A 92 -17.42 1.58 -6.37
CA ASN A 92 -17.63 2.15 -5.03
C ASN A 92 -16.32 2.58 -4.35
N SER A 93 -15.40 3.20 -5.09
CA SER A 93 -14.10 3.60 -4.59
C SER A 93 -13.99 5.11 -4.44
N VAL A 94 -13.21 5.55 -3.46
CA VAL A 94 -12.87 6.96 -3.23
C VAL A 94 -11.38 7.09 -2.98
N LEU A 95 -10.73 7.90 -3.80
CA LEU A 95 -9.30 8.17 -3.73
C LEU A 95 -9.04 9.66 -3.91
N SER A 96 -8.20 10.25 -3.08
CA SER A 96 -7.54 11.52 -3.34
C SER A 96 -6.02 11.35 -3.36
N PHE A 97 -5.32 12.33 -3.89
CA PHE A 97 -3.87 12.35 -3.90
C PHE A 97 -3.35 13.76 -3.63
N GLY A 98 -2.13 13.84 -3.13
CA GLY A 98 -1.47 15.10 -2.80
C GLY A 98 0.02 14.91 -2.59
N GLU A 99 0.64 15.83 -1.87
CA GLU A 99 2.05 15.76 -1.52
C GLU A 99 2.37 14.42 -0.85
N GLY A 100 3.07 13.59 -1.56
CA GLY A 100 3.66 12.37 -1.01
C GLY A 100 2.85 11.11 -1.10
N GLY A 101 1.61 11.10 -1.61
CA GLY A 101 0.89 9.85 -1.66
C GLY A 101 -0.58 9.92 -2.06
N PHE A 102 -1.24 8.84 -1.74
CA PHE A 102 -2.63 8.57 -2.06
C PHE A 102 -3.41 8.36 -0.77
N ASP A 103 -4.49 9.12 -0.56
CA ASP A 103 -5.43 8.89 0.52
C ASP A 103 -6.58 8.04 0.00
N PHE A 104 -6.60 6.79 0.44
CA PHE A 104 -7.57 5.79 -0.01
C PHE A 104 -8.65 5.60 1.05
N ALA A 105 -9.84 6.11 0.76
CA ALA A 105 -10.93 6.16 1.73
C ALA A 105 -11.85 4.94 1.69
N ASN A 106 -12.05 4.31 0.53
CA ASN A 106 -12.94 3.15 0.36
C ASN A 106 -12.77 2.47 -1.00
N GLY A 107 -13.12 1.18 -1.10
CA GLY A 107 -13.27 0.44 -2.35
C GLY A 107 -12.05 -0.35 -2.77
N SER A 108 -11.73 -0.37 -4.05
CA SER A 108 -10.58 -1.09 -4.59
C SER A 108 -9.72 -0.22 -5.51
N ILE A 109 -8.41 -0.37 -5.36
CA ILE A 109 -7.40 0.33 -6.15
C ILE A 109 -6.35 -0.64 -6.67
N LEU A 110 -5.85 -0.40 -7.89
CA LEU A 110 -4.58 -0.90 -8.38
C LEU A 110 -3.67 0.31 -8.64
N LEU A 111 -2.47 0.27 -8.09
CA LEU A 111 -1.45 1.29 -8.27
C LEU A 111 -0.20 0.66 -8.88
N TYR A 112 0.22 1.17 -10.04
CA TYR A 112 1.54 0.93 -10.62
C TYR A 112 2.44 2.14 -10.34
N LEU A 113 3.53 1.91 -9.66
CA LEU A 113 4.53 2.90 -9.27
C LEU A 113 5.86 2.57 -9.94
N PRO A 114 6.28 3.28 -11.01
CA PRO A 114 7.54 3.02 -11.68
C PRO A 114 8.73 3.50 -10.84
N LYS A 115 9.93 2.95 -11.11
CA LYS A 115 11.17 3.35 -10.44
C LYS A 115 11.46 4.85 -10.55
N SER A 116 11.04 5.47 -11.66
CA SER A 116 11.24 6.91 -11.93
C SER A 116 10.37 7.83 -11.08
N SER A 117 9.37 7.31 -10.36
CA SER A 117 8.42 8.12 -9.59
C SER A 117 8.96 8.59 -8.23
N GLY A 118 10.13 8.10 -7.80
CA GLY A 118 10.71 8.46 -6.50
C GLY A 118 10.01 7.87 -5.27
N GLY A 119 9.00 7.05 -5.48
CA GLY A 119 8.24 6.43 -4.41
C GLY A 119 6.84 7.03 -4.19
N ALA A 120 6.03 6.32 -3.45
CA ALA A 120 4.74 6.78 -2.94
C ALA A 120 4.26 5.92 -1.77
N ARG A 121 3.19 6.41 -1.14
CA ARG A 121 2.45 5.65 -0.15
C ARG A 121 0.95 5.67 -0.45
N ILE A 122 0.28 4.64 0.00
CA ILE A 122 -1.18 4.55 0.05
C ILE A 122 -1.56 4.63 1.51
N ASP A 123 -2.19 5.71 1.89
CA ASP A 123 -2.66 5.96 3.25
C ASP A 123 -4.13 5.58 3.38
N THR A 124 -4.48 4.94 4.50
CA THR A 124 -5.86 4.69 4.90
C THR A 124 -6.02 5.04 6.39
N ALA A 125 -7.22 4.95 6.92
CA ALA A 125 -7.42 5.15 8.36
C ALA A 125 -6.80 4.04 9.24
N VAL A 126 -6.45 2.89 8.67
CA VAL A 126 -5.99 1.70 9.41
C VAL A 126 -4.49 1.48 9.23
N ALA A 127 -4.00 1.54 8.00
CA ALA A 127 -2.64 1.18 7.65
C ALA A 127 -2.13 2.03 6.47
N THR A 128 -0.82 2.10 6.34
CA THR A 128 -0.10 2.73 5.24
C THR A 128 0.73 1.68 4.50
N ALA A 129 0.63 1.66 3.18
CA ALA A 129 1.55 0.94 2.30
C ALA A 129 2.52 1.92 1.65
N ALA A 130 3.83 1.68 1.72
CA ALA A 130 4.85 2.57 1.17
C ALA A 130 5.95 1.78 0.44
N GLY A 131 6.49 2.39 -0.63
CA GLY A 131 7.58 1.81 -1.40
C GLY A 131 8.09 2.74 -2.49
N THR A 132 9.21 2.39 -3.10
CA THR A 132 9.85 3.19 -4.16
C THR A 132 9.44 2.76 -5.57
N SER A 133 9.14 1.47 -5.77
CA SER A 133 8.69 0.92 -7.05
C SER A 133 7.94 -0.39 -6.79
N PHE A 134 6.69 -0.45 -7.17
CA PHE A 134 5.87 -1.65 -7.03
C PHE A 134 4.58 -1.55 -7.86
N THR A 135 3.96 -2.69 -8.07
CA THR A 135 2.55 -2.76 -8.48
C THR A 135 1.77 -3.45 -7.37
N ALA A 136 0.79 -2.74 -6.85
CA ALA A 136 -0.04 -3.23 -5.74
C ALA A 136 -1.53 -3.09 -6.04
N MET A 137 -2.31 -3.94 -5.41
CA MET A 137 -3.74 -3.78 -5.26
C MET A 137 -4.08 -3.59 -3.78
N ALA A 138 -5.06 -2.76 -3.50
CA ALA A 138 -5.66 -2.67 -2.18
C ALA A 138 -7.19 -2.71 -2.28
N GLU A 139 -7.81 -3.36 -1.30
CA GLU A 139 -9.25 -3.35 -1.11
C GLU A 139 -9.53 -2.92 0.32
N TYR A 140 -10.27 -1.82 0.47
CA TYR A 140 -10.53 -1.21 1.76
C TYR A 140 -12.02 -1.09 2.06
N HIS A 141 -12.43 -1.66 3.16
CA HIS A 141 -13.75 -1.54 3.76
C HIS A 141 -13.63 -0.78 5.08
N PRO A 142 -13.98 0.51 5.13
CA PRO A 142 -13.85 1.33 6.33
C PRO A 142 -14.52 0.68 7.54
N LYS A 143 -13.88 0.81 8.72
CA LYS A 143 -14.31 0.21 9.99
C LYS A 143 -14.30 -1.33 10.04
N SER A 144 -13.88 -2.01 8.98
CA SER A 144 -13.82 -3.46 8.92
C SER A 144 -12.38 -3.95 8.69
N TRP A 145 -11.87 -3.84 7.48
CA TRP A 145 -10.53 -4.32 7.13
C TRP A 145 -9.97 -3.63 5.88
N ILE A 146 -8.66 -3.70 5.72
CA ILE A 146 -7.97 -3.44 4.45
C ILE A 146 -7.12 -4.64 4.07
N LYS A 147 -7.09 -4.96 2.78
CA LYS A 147 -6.25 -5.97 2.16
C LYS A 147 -5.27 -5.31 1.21
N PHE A 148 -3.98 -5.57 1.38
CA PHE A 148 -2.93 -5.18 0.44
C PHE A 148 -2.37 -6.41 -0.25
N ILE A 149 -2.13 -6.31 -1.55
CA ILE A 149 -1.57 -7.37 -2.40
C ILE A 149 -0.46 -6.74 -3.24
N ILE A 150 0.72 -7.35 -3.26
CA ILE A 150 1.83 -6.93 -4.13
C ILE A 150 1.87 -7.85 -5.34
N LEU A 151 1.75 -7.27 -6.54
CA LEU A 151 1.80 -7.99 -7.80
C LEU A 151 3.22 -8.06 -8.36
N GLU A 152 4.03 -7.01 -8.11
CA GLU A 152 5.42 -6.88 -8.56
C GLU A 152 6.15 -5.91 -7.64
N GLY A 153 7.45 -6.16 -7.42
CA GLY A 153 8.26 -5.36 -6.51
C GLY A 153 8.05 -5.69 -5.04
N HIS A 154 8.21 -4.70 -4.18
CA HIS A 154 8.02 -4.85 -2.74
C HIS A 154 7.49 -3.55 -2.12
N SER A 155 6.80 -3.69 -0.99
CA SER A 155 6.25 -2.57 -0.23
C SER A 155 6.33 -2.86 1.26
N SER A 156 6.45 -1.83 2.07
CA SER A 156 6.32 -1.91 3.54
C SER A 156 4.90 -1.51 3.94
N ILE A 157 4.27 -2.34 4.74
CA ILE A 157 2.94 -2.07 5.33
C ILE A 157 3.14 -1.78 6.80
N SER A 158 2.62 -0.66 7.28
CA SER A 158 2.65 -0.27 8.70
C SER A 158 1.27 0.09 9.22
N LEU A 159 1.04 -0.10 10.52
CA LEU A 159 -0.21 0.33 11.16
C LEU A 159 -0.21 1.85 11.38
N LYS A 160 -1.35 2.51 11.10
CA LYS A 160 -1.48 3.97 11.22
C LYS A 160 -1.21 4.47 12.65
N HIS A 161 -1.72 3.75 13.66
CA HIS A 161 -1.60 4.12 15.07
C HIS A 161 -0.48 3.41 15.82
N HIS A 162 0.24 2.49 15.15
CA HIS A 162 1.40 1.76 15.68
C HIS A 162 2.50 1.70 14.61
N PRO A 163 3.15 2.83 14.27
CA PRO A 163 4.07 2.89 13.11
C PRO A 163 5.32 2.00 13.25
N GLY A 164 5.67 1.60 14.47
CA GLY A 164 6.72 0.60 14.71
C GLY A 164 6.32 -0.83 14.32
N GLU A 165 5.02 -1.09 14.16
CA GLU A 165 4.52 -2.38 13.69
C GLU A 165 4.44 -2.35 12.16
N ALA A 166 5.45 -2.92 11.51
CA ALA A 166 5.57 -2.95 10.06
C ALA A 166 5.93 -4.35 9.55
N ARG A 167 5.50 -4.65 8.31
CA ARG A 167 5.84 -5.87 7.56
C ARG A 167 6.20 -5.51 6.13
N SER A 168 7.25 -6.17 5.63
CA SER A 168 7.60 -6.10 4.20
C SER A 168 6.81 -7.15 3.44
N LEU A 169 6.17 -6.73 2.33
CA LEU A 169 5.52 -7.61 1.38
C LEU A 169 6.30 -7.61 0.08
N ARG A 170 6.46 -8.78 -0.52
CA ARG A 170 7.02 -9.01 -1.86
C ARG A 170 5.94 -9.41 -2.86
N ALA A 171 6.30 -9.45 -4.13
CA ALA A 171 5.42 -9.94 -5.18
C ALA A 171 4.81 -11.32 -4.81
N GLY A 172 3.52 -11.50 -5.10
CA GLY A 172 2.75 -12.69 -4.77
C GLY A 172 2.30 -12.79 -3.32
N GLN A 173 2.49 -11.74 -2.52
CA GLN A 173 2.05 -11.72 -1.12
C GLN A 173 0.89 -10.78 -0.87
N MET A 174 0.08 -11.15 0.12
CA MET A 174 -0.96 -10.29 0.67
C MET A 174 -0.91 -10.20 2.18
N ILE A 175 -1.48 -9.13 2.71
CA ILE A 175 -1.79 -8.98 4.13
C ILE A 175 -3.20 -8.40 4.31
N ILE A 176 -3.91 -8.89 5.32
CA ILE A 176 -5.20 -8.32 5.72
C ILE A 176 -5.04 -7.69 7.10
N VAL A 177 -5.38 -6.40 7.19
CA VAL A 177 -5.32 -5.62 8.42
C VAL A 177 -6.74 -5.26 8.82
N ARG A 178 -7.17 -5.70 10.00
CA ARG A 178 -8.49 -5.37 10.57
C ARG A 178 -8.48 -4.00 11.23
N ALA A 179 -9.63 -3.34 11.24
CA ALA A 179 -9.79 -2.12 12.01
C ALA A 179 -9.50 -2.38 13.50
N GLY A 180 -8.75 -1.49 14.14
CA GLY A 180 -8.34 -1.64 15.54
C GLY A 180 -7.21 -2.66 15.79
N ALA A 181 -6.58 -3.20 14.73
CA ALA A 181 -5.43 -4.08 14.90
C ALA A 181 -4.25 -3.34 15.55
N THR A 182 -3.63 -3.97 16.54
CA THR A 182 -2.42 -3.50 17.24
C THR A 182 -1.15 -4.21 16.77
N LYS A 183 -1.31 -5.33 16.01
CA LYS A 183 -0.23 -6.11 15.41
C LYS A 183 -0.58 -6.54 14.00
N LEU A 184 0.42 -6.59 13.14
CA LEU A 184 0.31 -7.13 11.80
C LEU A 184 0.51 -8.65 11.83
N ARG A 185 -0.32 -9.36 11.07
CA ARG A 185 -0.11 -10.80 10.81
C ARG A 185 1.03 -10.98 9.82
N GLU A 186 1.54 -12.21 9.72
CA GLU A 186 2.50 -12.56 8.67
C GLU A 186 1.83 -12.49 7.29
N PRO A 187 2.56 -11.98 6.27
CA PRO A 187 2.09 -12.02 4.89
C PRO A 187 1.79 -13.44 4.42
N GLN A 188 0.78 -13.58 3.57
CA GLN A 188 0.36 -14.85 2.99
C GLN A 188 0.63 -14.85 1.50
N ASP A 189 1.14 -15.98 0.98
CA ASP A 189 1.34 -16.16 -0.45
C ASP A 189 0.01 -16.42 -1.16
N ILE A 190 -0.22 -15.78 -2.32
CA ILE A 190 -1.46 -15.87 -3.10
C ILE A 190 -1.19 -16.41 -4.51
N ASP A 191 -2.20 -16.95 -5.15
CA ASP A 191 -2.14 -17.36 -6.56
C ASP A 191 -2.23 -16.13 -7.49
N LEU A 192 -1.08 -15.60 -7.90
CA LEU A 192 -1.00 -14.48 -8.84
C LEU A 192 -1.63 -14.79 -10.20
N SER A 193 -1.48 -16.03 -10.70
CA SER A 193 -2.01 -16.44 -12.00
C SER A 193 -3.53 -16.31 -12.03
N LYS A 194 -4.21 -16.75 -10.98
CA LYS A 194 -5.66 -16.59 -10.85
C LYS A 194 -6.05 -15.13 -10.69
N LEU A 195 -5.35 -14.38 -9.84
CA LEU A 195 -5.63 -12.97 -9.62
C LEU A 195 -5.54 -12.15 -10.91
N ILE A 196 -4.50 -12.34 -11.72
CA ILE A 196 -4.30 -11.63 -13.00
C ILE A 196 -5.48 -11.88 -13.95
N LYS A 197 -5.98 -13.12 -14.01
CA LYS A 197 -7.08 -13.52 -14.91
C LYS A 197 -8.46 -13.03 -14.43
N THR A 198 -8.68 -12.90 -13.13
CA THR A 198 -10.00 -12.63 -12.55
C THR A 198 -10.20 -11.19 -12.11
N SER A 199 -9.14 -10.44 -11.85
CA SER A 199 -9.25 -9.05 -11.40
C SER A 199 -9.77 -8.12 -12.48
N LEU A 200 -10.91 -7.47 -12.24
CA LEU A 200 -11.47 -6.46 -13.15
C LEU A 200 -10.55 -5.25 -13.32
N LEU A 201 -9.70 -4.93 -12.34
CA LEU A 201 -8.71 -3.86 -12.43
C LEU A 201 -7.54 -4.19 -13.36
N ILE A 202 -7.40 -5.46 -13.75
CA ILE A 202 -6.42 -5.92 -14.74
C ILE A 202 -7.11 -6.27 -16.05
N ALA A 203 -8.10 -7.14 -16.03
CA ALA A 203 -8.72 -7.74 -17.21
C ALA A 203 -9.61 -6.77 -18.01
N LYS A 204 -10.15 -5.72 -17.39
CA LYS A 204 -11.07 -4.76 -18.05
C LYS A 204 -10.43 -3.43 -18.43
N PHE A 205 -9.11 -3.36 -18.38
CA PHE A 205 -8.30 -2.20 -18.78
C PHE A 205 -7.22 -2.62 -19.77
N PRO A 206 -6.60 -1.67 -20.50
CA PRO A 206 -5.40 -1.95 -21.28
C PRO A 206 -4.30 -2.60 -20.44
N PRO A 207 -3.38 -3.35 -21.05
CA PRO A 207 -2.29 -3.98 -20.31
C PRO A 207 -1.52 -2.97 -19.46
N LEU A 208 -1.12 -3.39 -18.25
CA LEU A 208 -0.24 -2.60 -17.39
C LEU A 208 1.12 -2.42 -18.05
N PRO A 209 1.82 -1.29 -17.84
CA PRO A 209 3.14 -1.04 -18.43
C PRO A 209 4.18 -2.11 -18.08
N ASN A 210 4.04 -2.75 -16.93
CA ASN A 210 4.92 -3.79 -16.41
C ASN A 210 4.24 -5.17 -16.33
N LEU A 211 3.21 -5.43 -17.12
CA LEU A 211 2.49 -6.71 -17.10
C LEU A 211 3.42 -7.91 -17.27
N ASN A 212 4.45 -7.77 -18.13
CA ASN A 212 5.45 -8.82 -18.33
C ASN A 212 6.23 -9.17 -17.05
N LEU A 213 6.50 -8.21 -16.18
CA LEU A 213 7.16 -8.46 -14.90
C LEU A 213 6.22 -9.22 -13.95
N ILE A 214 4.95 -8.82 -13.90
CA ILE A 214 3.93 -9.50 -13.08
C ILE A 214 3.73 -10.94 -13.54
N LEU A 215 3.71 -11.20 -14.86
CA LEU A 215 3.60 -12.56 -15.40
C LEU A 215 4.83 -13.40 -15.03
N ARG A 216 6.04 -12.86 -15.10
CA ARG A 216 7.25 -13.54 -14.65
C ARG A 216 7.21 -13.91 -13.17
N GLU A 217 6.71 -13.01 -12.30
CA GLU A 217 6.52 -13.33 -10.88
C GLU A 217 5.50 -14.46 -10.68
N SER A 218 4.44 -14.47 -11.47
CA SER A 218 3.45 -15.55 -11.46
C SER A 218 4.07 -16.89 -11.90
N GLU A 219 4.92 -16.91 -12.92
CA GLU A 219 5.66 -18.10 -13.39
C GLU A 219 6.67 -18.56 -12.34
N ASN A 220 7.44 -17.64 -11.76
CA ASN A 220 8.38 -17.94 -10.67
C ASN A 220 7.67 -18.62 -9.50
N GLN A 221 6.49 -18.11 -9.14
CA GLN A 221 5.67 -18.65 -8.05
C GLN A 221 5.22 -20.09 -8.33
N GLN A 222 4.82 -20.41 -9.57
CA GLN A 222 4.41 -21.76 -9.97
C GLN A 222 5.54 -22.77 -9.96
N ASN A 223 6.77 -22.32 -10.15
CA ASN A 223 7.98 -23.16 -10.15
C ASN A 223 8.53 -23.45 -8.74
N LEU A 224 7.92 -22.88 -7.69
CA LEU A 224 8.31 -23.18 -6.31
C LEU A 224 7.76 -24.54 -5.85
N PRO A 225 8.53 -25.36 -5.08
CA PRO A 225 8.13 -26.69 -4.64
C PRO A 225 6.86 -26.74 -3.77
N SER A 226 6.35 -25.61 -3.32
CA SER A 226 5.27 -25.49 -2.33
C SER A 226 4.04 -24.74 -2.85
N THR A 227 3.66 -24.92 -4.12
CA THR A 227 2.46 -24.24 -4.69
C THR A 227 1.13 -24.67 -4.04
N SER A 228 1.10 -25.75 -3.27
CA SER A 228 -0.12 -26.24 -2.58
C SER A 228 -0.66 -25.32 -1.48
N HIS A 229 0.09 -24.31 -1.06
CA HIS A 229 -0.30 -23.35 -0.01
C HIS A 229 -0.77 -21.99 -0.53
N LEU A 230 -0.84 -21.81 -1.86
CA LEU A 230 -1.27 -20.54 -2.44
C LEU A 230 -2.76 -20.30 -2.19
N ILE A 231 -3.08 -19.13 -1.64
CA ILE A 231 -4.46 -18.75 -1.36
C ILE A 231 -5.15 -18.30 -2.65
N ASP A 232 -6.26 -18.96 -2.96
CA ASP A 232 -7.15 -18.55 -4.04
C ASP A 232 -8.05 -17.40 -3.56
N LEU A 233 -7.83 -16.21 -4.11
CA LEU A 233 -8.59 -15.01 -3.74
C LEU A 233 -9.99 -14.97 -4.31
N THR A 234 -10.35 -15.83 -5.28
CA THR A 234 -11.69 -15.85 -5.88
C THR A 234 -12.78 -16.25 -4.88
N GLY A 235 -12.44 -16.99 -3.83
CA GLY A 235 -13.36 -17.40 -2.77
C GLY A 235 -13.31 -16.58 -1.46
N LEU A 236 -12.29 -15.76 -1.28
CA LEU A 236 -12.08 -15.05 -0.01
C LEU A 236 -13.10 -13.94 0.25
N ASN A 237 -13.57 -13.24 -0.78
CA ASN A 237 -14.53 -12.15 -0.64
C ASN A 237 -15.85 -12.60 0.02
N ALA A 238 -16.29 -13.84 -0.24
CA ALA A 238 -17.51 -14.38 0.36
C ALA A 238 -17.32 -14.87 1.80
N ARG A 239 -16.13 -15.40 2.15
CA ARG A 239 -15.84 -15.91 3.50
C ARG A 239 -15.48 -14.81 4.47
N ASP A 240 -14.68 -13.83 4.04
CA ASP A 240 -14.28 -12.69 4.88
C ASP A 240 -15.45 -11.75 5.15
N GLN A 241 -16.36 -11.55 4.19
CA GLN A 241 -17.61 -10.83 4.40
C GLN A 241 -18.51 -11.55 5.44
N ARG A 242 -18.60 -12.89 5.41
CA ARG A 242 -19.34 -13.66 6.42
C ARG A 242 -18.67 -13.62 7.80
N ALA A 243 -17.34 -13.70 7.87
CA ALA A 243 -16.61 -13.62 9.13
C ALA A 243 -16.63 -12.21 9.75
N ALA A 244 -16.72 -11.16 8.92
CA ALA A 244 -16.87 -9.78 9.38
C ALA A 244 -18.32 -9.46 9.80
N ALA A 245 -19.32 -10.16 9.25
CA ALA A 245 -20.74 -10.00 9.58
C ALA A 245 -21.18 -10.77 10.85
N GLN A 246 -20.35 -11.69 11.35
CA GLN A 246 -20.66 -12.38 12.61
C GLN A 246 -20.27 -11.51 13.81
N PRO A 247 -21.22 -11.21 14.74
CA PRO A 247 -20.89 -10.53 15.98
C PRO A 247 -19.87 -11.38 16.78
N PRO A 248 -19.03 -10.76 17.62
CA PRO A 248 -18.05 -11.49 18.43
C PRO A 248 -18.79 -12.54 19.27
N THR A 249 -18.43 -13.79 19.10
CA THR A 249 -18.98 -14.90 19.89
C THR A 249 -18.64 -14.65 21.34
N THR A 250 -19.61 -14.17 22.10
CA THR A 250 -19.51 -14.02 23.55
C THR A 250 -19.37 -15.43 24.12
N THR A 251 -18.18 -15.78 24.54
CA THR A 251 -17.93 -17.02 25.30
C THR A 251 -18.77 -16.95 26.57
N ARG A 252 -19.91 -17.61 26.55
CA ARG A 252 -20.79 -17.74 27.71
C ARG A 252 -20.06 -18.59 28.75
N THR A 253 -19.48 -17.92 29.75
CA THR A 253 -18.91 -18.57 30.94
C THR A 253 -20.04 -19.32 31.62
N ILE A 254 -20.01 -20.64 31.55
CA ILE A 254 -20.93 -21.49 32.28
C ILE A 254 -20.53 -21.40 33.78
N PRO A 255 -21.41 -20.94 34.67
CA PRO A 255 -21.09 -20.94 36.09
C PRO A 255 -20.94 -22.38 36.59
N ALA A 256 -19.86 -22.62 37.31
CA ALA A 256 -19.57 -23.91 37.94
C ALA A 256 -20.71 -24.29 38.90
N ARG A 257 -21.25 -25.52 38.77
CA ARG A 257 -22.20 -26.10 39.69
C ARG A 257 -21.50 -26.31 41.02
N PRO A 258 -22.10 -25.90 42.18
CA PRO A 258 -21.59 -26.29 43.47
C PRO A 258 -21.76 -27.81 43.65
N ARG A 259 -20.72 -28.46 44.14
CA ARG A 259 -20.76 -29.87 44.54
C ARG A 259 -21.45 -30.00 45.92
N PRO A 260 -22.12 -31.12 46.15
CA PRO A 260 -22.85 -31.39 47.42
C PRO A 260 -21.92 -31.54 48.62
#